data_1a26ce853a80b5cdf329264859cac37c
#
_entry.id   1a26ce853a80b5cdf329264859cac37c
#
_cell.length_a   1.000
_cell.length_b   1.000
_cell.length_c   1.000
_cell.angle_alpha   90.00
_cell.angle_beta   90.00
_cell.angle_gamma   90.00
#
_symmetry.space_group_name_H-M   'P 1'
#
loop_
_entity.id
_entity.type
_entity.pdbx_description
1 polymer ?
#
loop_
_entity_poly.entity_id
_entity_poly.type
_entity_poly.pdbx_seq_one_letter_code
_entity_poly.pdbx_strand_id
1 'polypeptide(L)'
;MKRHAPATERNREPLLAVLREVLPASGRVLEVASGTGQHAAWFARALPHLVWQPTDVDAESLESIEAWRTEEGPPNLLPPRRLDASAESWPEMAADVILNVNMIHIAPWTACQGLMRGAGRVLPPGGLLVLYGPYFIEGRETAPSNLEFDASLRARNPAWGVRSLEAVTAEAALHGLERERVVDMPSNNLTVVFRKPRPPVSPP
;
A
#
# COMPACT_ATOMS: atom_id res chain seq x y z
N MET A 1 -16.41 10.95 -11.83
CA MET A 1 -17.41 9.87 -11.60
C MET A 1 -16.75 8.74 -10.80
N LYS A 2 -17.43 8.20 -9.77
CA LYS A 2 -16.91 7.07 -8.98
C LYS A 2 -16.65 5.84 -9.85
N ARG A 3 -15.47 5.28 -9.73
CA ARG A 3 -15.09 4.00 -10.36
C ARG A 3 -15.16 2.89 -9.31
N HIS A 4 -15.45 1.68 -9.75
CA HIS A 4 -15.57 0.51 -8.90
C HIS A 4 -14.59 -0.57 -9.34
N ALA A 5 -13.99 -1.26 -8.37
CA ALA A 5 -13.11 -2.39 -8.61
C ALA A 5 -13.64 -3.62 -7.84
N PRO A 6 -14.05 -4.70 -8.53
CA PRO A 6 -14.57 -5.90 -7.87
C PRO A 6 -13.58 -6.53 -6.89
N ALA A 7 -12.27 -6.35 -7.12
CA ALA A 7 -11.25 -6.84 -6.20
C ALA A 7 -11.32 -6.16 -4.82
N THR A 8 -11.63 -4.84 -4.79
CA THR A 8 -11.77 -4.08 -3.55
C THR A 8 -12.87 -4.65 -2.66
N GLU A 9 -14.01 -5.03 -3.23
CA GLU A 9 -15.12 -5.59 -2.46
C GLU A 9 -14.77 -6.94 -1.82
N ARG A 10 -13.93 -7.73 -2.49
CA ARG A 10 -13.52 -9.05 -1.98
C ARG A 10 -12.46 -8.97 -0.89
N ASN A 11 -11.55 -8.00 -0.96
CA ASN A 11 -10.37 -7.96 -0.09
C ASN A 11 -10.46 -6.92 1.04
N ARG A 12 -11.38 -5.96 0.99
CA ARG A 12 -11.46 -4.86 1.96
C ARG A 12 -11.70 -5.32 3.40
N GLU A 13 -12.58 -6.30 3.62
CA GLU A 13 -12.89 -6.81 4.96
C GLU A 13 -11.69 -7.58 5.56
N PRO A 14 -11.12 -8.58 4.87
CA PRO A 14 -9.93 -9.27 5.38
C PRO A 14 -8.75 -8.31 5.63
N LEU A 15 -8.53 -7.36 4.73
CA LEU A 15 -7.46 -6.38 4.89
C LEU A 15 -7.73 -5.45 6.08
N LEU A 16 -8.99 -4.99 6.27
CA LEU A 16 -9.38 -4.17 7.41
C LEU A 16 -9.11 -4.90 8.75
N ALA A 17 -9.36 -6.20 8.81
CA ALA A 17 -9.07 -6.98 10.01
C ALA A 17 -7.58 -6.88 10.40
N VAL A 18 -6.68 -7.03 9.43
CA VAL A 18 -5.23 -6.87 9.66
C VAL A 18 -4.88 -5.42 10.02
N LEU A 19 -5.45 -4.44 9.30
CA LEU A 19 -5.20 -3.02 9.58
C LEU A 19 -5.58 -2.65 11.03
N ARG A 20 -6.69 -3.17 11.55
CA ARG A 20 -7.09 -2.95 12.96
C ARG A 20 -6.10 -3.48 13.99
N GLU A 21 -5.35 -4.52 13.64
CA GLU A 21 -4.35 -5.10 14.52
C GLU A 21 -3.02 -4.34 14.51
N VAL A 22 -2.64 -3.78 13.34
CA VAL A 22 -1.29 -3.25 13.13
C VAL A 22 -1.23 -1.73 13.17
N LEU A 23 -2.33 -1.02 12.85
CA LEU A 23 -2.32 0.44 12.78
C LEU A 23 -2.32 1.08 14.18
N PRO A 24 -1.71 2.26 14.31
CA PRO A 24 -1.68 2.98 15.58
C PRO A 24 -3.07 3.52 15.97
N ALA A 25 -3.24 3.84 17.25
CA ALA A 25 -4.48 4.42 17.78
C ALA A 25 -4.77 5.84 17.28
N SER A 26 -3.81 6.51 16.67
CA SER A 26 -3.96 7.83 16.04
C SER A 26 -2.82 8.04 15.04
N GLY A 27 -3.01 8.94 14.09
CA GLY A 27 -1.99 9.27 13.10
C GLY A 27 -2.56 9.44 11.70
N ARG A 28 -1.67 9.56 10.74
CA ARG A 28 -1.99 9.74 9.32
C ARG A 28 -1.58 8.52 8.52
N VAL A 29 -2.53 7.99 7.73
CA VAL A 29 -2.29 6.97 6.71
C VAL A 29 -2.17 7.67 5.36
N LEU A 30 -1.04 7.46 4.68
CA LEU A 30 -0.82 7.83 3.29
C LEU A 30 -1.08 6.58 2.43
N GLU A 31 -2.16 6.57 1.67
CA GLU A 31 -2.45 5.49 0.72
C GLU A 31 -1.87 5.85 -0.65
N VAL A 32 -0.86 5.08 -1.07
CA VAL A 32 -0.16 5.29 -2.34
C VAL A 32 -0.82 4.45 -3.44
N ALA A 33 -1.17 5.10 -4.56
CA ALA A 33 -1.91 4.51 -5.67
C ALA A 33 -3.27 3.96 -5.23
N SER A 34 -4.14 4.85 -4.76
CA SER A 34 -5.48 4.52 -4.24
C SER A 34 -6.47 4.06 -5.33
N GLY A 35 -6.09 4.18 -6.61
CA GLY A 35 -6.85 3.69 -7.76
C GLY A 35 -8.26 4.26 -7.82
N THR A 36 -9.27 3.41 -7.62
CA THR A 36 -10.67 3.84 -7.67
C THR A 36 -11.11 4.72 -6.49
N GLY A 37 -10.38 4.67 -5.36
CA GLY A 37 -10.75 5.35 -4.12
C GLY A 37 -11.69 4.57 -3.18
N GLN A 38 -12.18 3.40 -3.61
CA GLN A 38 -13.08 2.57 -2.79
C GLN A 38 -12.43 2.14 -1.47
N HIS A 39 -11.14 1.72 -1.49
CA HIS A 39 -10.41 1.35 -0.28
C HIS A 39 -10.28 2.56 0.65
N ALA A 40 -9.85 3.70 0.13
CA ALA A 40 -9.67 4.92 0.91
C ALA A 40 -10.95 5.32 1.66
N ALA A 41 -12.10 5.37 0.93
CA ALA A 41 -13.39 5.70 1.53
C ALA A 41 -13.84 4.67 2.57
N TRP A 42 -13.64 3.38 2.28
CA TRP A 42 -14.01 2.29 3.18
C TRP A 42 -13.18 2.29 4.46
N PHE A 43 -11.84 2.32 4.34
CA PHE A 43 -10.95 2.26 5.50
C PHE A 43 -11.03 3.52 6.35
N ALA A 44 -11.10 4.70 5.73
CA ALA A 44 -11.27 5.93 6.49
C ALA A 44 -12.55 5.91 7.34
N ARG A 45 -13.66 5.38 6.80
CA ARG A 45 -14.92 5.23 7.56
C ARG A 45 -14.78 4.22 8.70
N ALA A 46 -14.10 3.08 8.46
CA ALA A 46 -13.94 2.01 9.44
C ALA A 46 -12.91 2.32 10.53
N LEU A 47 -12.04 3.32 10.30
CA LEU A 47 -10.92 3.72 11.16
C LEU A 47 -10.98 5.25 11.41
N PRO A 48 -12.03 5.76 12.08
CA PRO A 48 -12.28 7.20 12.23
C PRO A 48 -11.24 7.93 13.09
N HIS A 49 -10.40 7.20 13.82
CA HIS A 49 -9.30 7.73 14.63
C HIS A 49 -8.04 8.04 13.83
N LEU A 50 -8.01 7.70 12.52
CA LEU A 50 -6.89 7.95 11.62
C LEU A 50 -7.28 8.99 10.57
N VAL A 51 -6.34 9.85 10.20
CA VAL A 51 -6.49 10.75 9.05
C VAL A 51 -6.01 10.03 7.80
N TRP A 52 -6.84 9.95 6.77
CA TRP A 52 -6.57 9.20 5.55
C TRP A 52 -6.26 10.13 4.39
N GLN A 53 -5.03 10.04 3.86
CA GLN A 53 -4.57 10.79 2.70
C GLN A 53 -4.44 9.86 1.49
N PRO A 54 -5.42 9.82 0.58
CA PRO A 54 -5.31 9.06 -0.66
C PRO A 54 -4.43 9.78 -1.66
N THR A 55 -3.71 9.02 -2.48
CA THR A 55 -2.90 9.54 -3.58
C THR A 55 -2.96 8.65 -4.81
N ASP A 56 -2.75 9.24 -5.98
CA ASP A 56 -2.53 8.50 -7.22
C ASP A 56 -1.73 9.36 -8.21
N VAL A 57 -1.15 8.75 -9.23
CA VAL A 57 -0.48 9.46 -10.33
C VAL A 57 -1.44 9.77 -11.47
N ASP A 58 -2.48 8.94 -11.62
CA ASP A 58 -3.45 9.02 -12.72
C ASP A 58 -4.56 10.02 -12.41
N ALA A 59 -4.83 10.92 -13.37
CA ALA A 59 -5.83 11.97 -13.21
C ALA A 59 -7.26 11.41 -13.05
N GLU A 60 -7.62 10.36 -13.80
CA GLU A 60 -8.95 9.73 -13.70
C GLU A 60 -9.14 9.04 -12.34
N SER A 61 -8.08 8.46 -11.80
CA SER A 61 -8.09 7.90 -10.45
C SER A 61 -8.29 9.00 -9.40
N LEU A 62 -7.60 10.13 -9.51
CA LEU A 62 -7.81 11.28 -8.61
C LEU A 62 -9.24 11.81 -8.65
N GLU A 63 -9.83 11.92 -9.85
CA GLU A 63 -11.26 12.30 -10.01
C GLU A 63 -12.20 11.29 -9.34
N SER A 64 -11.93 10.00 -9.49
CA SER A 64 -12.72 8.93 -8.84
C SER A 64 -12.61 8.98 -7.33
N ILE A 65 -11.40 9.15 -6.79
CA ILE A 65 -11.15 9.29 -5.33
C ILE A 65 -11.93 10.50 -4.79
N GLU A 66 -11.87 11.64 -5.48
CA GLU A 66 -12.60 12.85 -5.09
C GLU A 66 -14.11 12.64 -5.12
N ALA A 67 -14.62 11.92 -6.11
CA ALA A 67 -16.05 11.57 -6.18
C ALA A 67 -16.48 10.67 -5.00
N TRP A 68 -15.66 9.66 -4.63
CA TRP A 68 -15.89 8.84 -3.44
C TRP A 68 -15.88 9.70 -2.16
N ARG A 69 -14.91 10.60 -2.04
CA ARG A 69 -14.78 11.49 -0.88
C ARG A 69 -15.98 12.41 -0.72
N THR A 70 -16.42 13.05 -1.79
CA THR A 70 -17.49 14.05 -1.73
C THR A 70 -18.88 13.44 -1.60
N GLU A 71 -19.12 12.26 -2.18
CA GLU A 71 -20.45 11.64 -2.15
C GLU A 71 -20.67 10.74 -0.94
N GLU A 72 -19.62 10.05 -0.45
CA GLU A 72 -19.73 9.05 0.61
C GLU A 72 -18.59 9.12 1.63
N GLY A 73 -17.61 9.99 1.46
CA GLY A 73 -16.43 10.03 2.30
C GLY A 73 -16.70 10.50 3.73
N PRO A 74 -16.07 9.88 4.72
CA PRO A 74 -16.08 10.37 6.09
C PRO A 74 -15.18 11.61 6.23
N PRO A 75 -15.35 12.43 7.31
CA PRO A 75 -14.62 13.69 7.48
C PRO A 75 -13.11 13.53 7.64
N ASN A 76 -12.62 12.35 8.01
CA ASN A 76 -11.19 12.04 8.12
C ASN A 76 -10.54 11.61 6.79
N LEU A 77 -11.30 11.52 5.68
CA LEU A 77 -10.79 11.30 4.33
C LEU A 77 -10.44 12.63 3.69
N LEU A 78 -9.15 12.88 3.50
CA LEU A 78 -8.63 14.11 2.91
C LEU A 78 -8.83 14.13 1.37
N PRO A 79 -8.83 15.32 0.74
CA PRO A 79 -8.79 15.42 -0.72
C PRO A 79 -7.60 14.65 -1.30
N PRO A 80 -7.76 13.98 -2.46
CA PRO A 80 -6.68 13.24 -3.08
C PRO A 80 -5.53 14.17 -3.50
N ARG A 81 -4.31 13.65 -3.43
CA ARG A 81 -3.11 14.36 -3.90
C ARG A 81 -2.44 13.54 -4.99
N ARG A 82 -1.86 14.24 -5.98
CA ARG A 82 -1.05 13.59 -7.00
C ARG A 82 0.28 13.12 -6.39
N LEU A 83 0.61 11.85 -6.60
CA LEU A 83 1.86 11.23 -6.20
C LEU A 83 2.27 10.17 -7.21
N ASP A 84 3.45 10.34 -7.80
CA ASP A 84 4.13 9.30 -8.56
C ASP A 84 5.07 8.54 -7.61
N ALA A 85 4.74 7.28 -7.35
CA ALA A 85 5.54 6.43 -6.47
C ALA A 85 6.98 6.27 -6.96
N SER A 86 7.21 6.29 -8.29
CA SER A 86 8.53 6.11 -8.91
C SER A 86 9.41 7.37 -8.87
N ALA A 87 8.84 8.54 -8.55
CA ALA A 87 9.58 9.80 -8.53
C ALA A 87 10.77 9.74 -7.56
N GLU A 88 11.85 10.40 -7.94
CA GLU A 88 13.08 10.46 -7.12
C GLU A 88 12.82 11.09 -5.74
N SER A 89 11.96 12.10 -5.71
CA SER A 89 11.49 12.72 -4.48
C SER A 89 9.99 12.91 -4.49
N TRP A 90 9.34 12.59 -3.37
CA TRP A 90 7.93 12.86 -3.18
C TRP A 90 7.73 14.31 -2.71
N PRO A 91 6.57 14.92 -3.00
CA PRO A 91 6.20 16.19 -2.40
C PRO A 91 6.18 16.06 -0.86
N GLU A 92 6.28 17.19 -0.16
CA GLU A 92 6.20 17.17 1.30
C GLU A 92 4.89 16.54 1.76
N MET A 93 5.02 15.45 2.49
CA MET A 93 3.92 14.66 3.03
C MET A 93 4.30 14.16 4.42
N ALA A 94 3.32 14.11 5.31
CA ALA A 94 3.46 13.50 6.63
C ALA A 94 2.63 12.22 6.67
N ALA A 95 3.22 11.13 7.16
CA ALA A 95 2.54 9.86 7.37
C ALA A 95 3.18 9.10 8.54
N ASP A 96 2.34 8.50 9.36
CA ASP A 96 2.74 7.51 10.36
C ASP A 96 2.66 6.09 9.79
N VAL A 97 1.81 5.93 8.79
CA VAL A 97 1.61 4.69 8.04
C VAL A 97 1.54 5.00 6.55
N ILE A 98 2.19 4.17 5.74
CA ILE A 98 1.99 4.14 4.30
C ILE A 98 1.33 2.81 3.95
N LEU A 99 0.22 2.87 3.20
CA LEU A 99 -0.50 1.70 2.68
C LEU A 99 -0.38 1.66 1.16
N ASN A 100 -0.11 0.48 0.63
CA ASN A 100 -0.19 0.22 -0.80
C ASN A 100 -0.87 -1.12 -1.09
N VAL A 101 -1.85 -1.10 -1.98
CA VAL A 101 -2.61 -2.28 -2.39
C VAL A 101 -2.34 -2.58 -3.86
N ASN A 102 -1.65 -3.66 -4.14
CA ASN A 102 -1.35 -4.22 -5.47
C ASN A 102 -0.45 -3.38 -6.41
N MET A 103 -0.22 -2.10 -6.20
CA MET A 103 0.48 -1.23 -7.17
C MET A 103 1.84 -1.78 -7.57
N ILE A 104 2.63 -2.31 -6.64
CA ILE A 104 3.98 -2.82 -6.93
C ILE A 104 4.00 -3.96 -7.96
N HIS A 105 2.87 -4.66 -8.16
CA HIS A 105 2.71 -5.74 -9.13
C HIS A 105 2.21 -5.24 -10.49
N ILE A 106 1.42 -4.15 -10.49
CA ILE A 106 0.81 -3.56 -11.68
C ILE A 106 1.49 -2.24 -12.09
N ALA A 107 2.76 -2.12 -11.78
CA ALA A 107 3.65 -1.04 -12.15
C ALA A 107 5.05 -1.60 -12.45
N PRO A 108 5.94 -0.86 -13.14
CA PRO A 108 7.35 -1.21 -13.24
C PRO A 108 8.03 -1.33 -11.87
N TRP A 109 9.11 -2.13 -11.80
CA TRP A 109 9.87 -2.31 -10.55
C TRP A 109 10.34 -1.00 -9.93
N THR A 110 10.63 0.02 -10.75
CA THR A 110 10.98 1.37 -10.30
C THR A 110 9.94 2.01 -9.39
N ALA A 111 8.66 1.65 -9.54
CA ALA A 111 7.62 2.12 -8.64
C ALA A 111 7.71 1.47 -7.24
N CYS A 112 8.09 0.19 -7.17
CA CYS A 112 8.40 -0.46 -5.89
C CYS A 112 9.63 0.19 -5.23
N GLN A 113 10.70 0.41 -5.97
CA GLN A 113 11.89 1.09 -5.48
C GLN A 113 11.59 2.51 -4.98
N GLY A 114 10.81 3.26 -5.74
CA GLY A 114 10.37 4.60 -5.35
C GLY A 114 9.49 4.60 -4.11
N LEU A 115 8.58 3.61 -3.99
CA LEU A 115 7.75 3.42 -2.79
C LEU A 115 8.62 3.17 -1.55
N MET A 116 9.61 2.27 -1.63
CA MET A 116 10.50 1.97 -0.50
C MET A 116 11.34 3.19 -0.11
N ARG A 117 11.92 3.89 -1.09
CA ARG A 117 12.68 5.12 -0.88
C ARG A 117 11.81 6.21 -0.24
N GLY A 118 10.60 6.43 -0.77
CA GLY A 118 9.65 7.40 -0.23
C GLY A 118 9.23 7.07 1.19
N ALA A 119 8.90 5.80 1.45
CA ALA A 119 8.54 5.32 2.78
C ALA A 119 9.69 5.50 3.79
N GLY A 120 10.91 5.13 3.40
CA GLY A 120 12.10 5.33 4.24
C GLY A 120 12.36 6.79 4.62
N ARG A 121 11.99 7.75 3.75
CA ARG A 121 12.14 9.18 4.01
C ARG A 121 10.99 9.77 4.83
N VAL A 122 9.75 9.41 4.50
CA VAL A 122 8.53 10.02 5.04
C VAL A 122 8.17 9.47 6.42
N LEU A 123 8.32 8.15 6.61
CA LEU A 123 7.94 7.52 7.87
C LEU A 123 8.84 7.96 9.04
N PRO A 124 8.24 8.29 10.19
CA PRO A 124 9.00 8.51 11.41
C PRO A 124 9.55 7.19 11.96
N PRO A 125 10.49 7.21 12.89
CA PRO A 125 10.88 6.03 13.65
C PRO A 125 9.67 5.34 14.30
N GLY A 126 9.49 4.05 14.04
CA GLY A 126 8.32 3.27 14.45
C GLY A 126 7.16 3.30 13.46
N GLY A 127 7.22 4.14 12.42
CA GLY A 127 6.22 4.19 11.35
C GLY A 127 6.17 2.90 10.51
N LEU A 128 5.05 2.67 9.86
CA LEU A 128 4.75 1.42 9.16
C LEU A 128 4.58 1.62 7.65
N LEU A 129 5.09 0.67 6.88
CA LEU A 129 4.69 0.46 5.49
C LEU A 129 3.92 -0.87 5.43
N VAL A 130 2.69 -0.83 4.94
CA VAL A 130 1.81 -1.99 4.78
C VAL A 130 1.57 -2.22 3.30
N LEU A 131 1.92 -3.41 2.82
CA LEU A 131 1.71 -3.83 1.44
C LEU A 131 0.71 -4.97 1.40
N TYR A 132 -0.21 -4.95 0.43
CA TYR A 132 -1.13 -6.04 0.16
C TYR A 132 -1.02 -6.48 -1.31
N GLY A 133 -1.00 -7.77 -1.55
CA GLY A 133 -1.03 -8.36 -2.89
C GLY A 133 -0.53 -9.80 -2.92
N PRO A 134 -0.47 -10.42 -4.11
CA PRO A 134 0.13 -11.74 -4.31
C PRO A 134 1.65 -11.63 -4.31
N TYR A 135 2.33 -12.69 -3.88
CA TYR A 135 3.79 -12.75 -3.89
C TYR A 135 4.27 -14.13 -4.33
N PHE A 136 5.42 -14.17 -4.99
CA PHE A 136 6.24 -15.37 -5.05
C PHE A 136 7.07 -15.44 -3.77
N ILE A 137 7.18 -16.63 -3.19
CA ILE A 137 7.91 -16.87 -1.94
C ILE A 137 8.91 -17.98 -2.21
N GLU A 138 10.19 -17.72 -1.93
CA GLU A 138 11.26 -18.71 -2.10
C GLU A 138 10.98 -19.95 -1.23
N GLY A 139 11.12 -21.13 -1.83
CA GLY A 139 10.88 -22.40 -1.14
C GLY A 139 9.41 -22.77 -0.92
N ARG A 140 8.46 -21.94 -1.38
CA ARG A 140 7.01 -22.21 -1.32
C ARG A 140 6.47 -22.41 -2.72
N GLU A 141 5.67 -23.47 -2.90
CA GLU A 141 4.95 -23.68 -4.16
C GLU A 141 3.99 -22.51 -4.44
N THR A 142 4.07 -22.00 -5.67
CA THR A 142 3.21 -20.87 -6.07
C THR A 142 1.83 -21.37 -6.47
N ALA A 143 0.80 -20.80 -5.89
CA ALA A 143 -0.58 -21.10 -6.25
C ALA A 143 -0.85 -20.84 -7.74
N PRO A 144 -1.58 -21.73 -8.46
CA PRO A 144 -1.90 -21.55 -9.87
C PRO A 144 -2.52 -20.18 -10.19
N SER A 145 -3.40 -19.68 -9.33
CA SER A 145 -4.01 -18.35 -9.49
C SER A 145 -3.00 -17.19 -9.52
N ASN A 146 -1.90 -17.30 -8.77
CA ASN A 146 -0.84 -16.30 -8.77
C ASN A 146 0.02 -16.38 -10.05
N LEU A 147 0.24 -17.59 -10.58
CA LEU A 147 0.90 -17.80 -11.89
C LEU A 147 0.06 -17.22 -13.03
N GLU A 148 -1.24 -17.50 -13.05
CA GLU A 148 -2.18 -16.95 -14.03
C GLU A 148 -2.24 -15.43 -13.96
N PHE A 149 -2.27 -14.87 -12.75
CA PHE A 149 -2.25 -13.43 -12.55
C PHE A 149 -0.94 -12.79 -13.04
N ASP A 150 0.21 -13.38 -12.73
CA ASP A 150 1.51 -12.92 -13.23
C ASP A 150 1.55 -12.92 -14.78
N ALA A 151 1.12 -14.01 -15.40
CA ALA A 151 1.04 -14.12 -16.86
C ALA A 151 0.12 -13.05 -17.46
N SER A 152 -1.05 -12.80 -16.85
CA SER A 152 -1.98 -11.75 -17.25
C SER A 152 -1.38 -10.36 -17.13
N LEU A 153 -0.62 -10.09 -16.07
CA LEU A 153 0.06 -8.81 -15.88
C LEU A 153 1.12 -8.57 -16.95
N ARG A 154 1.98 -9.56 -17.19
CA ARG A 154 3.05 -9.50 -18.18
C ARG A 154 2.54 -9.38 -19.61
N ALA A 155 1.41 -9.99 -19.92
CA ALA A 155 0.75 -9.88 -21.23
C ALA A 155 0.26 -8.43 -21.48
N ARG A 156 -0.15 -7.70 -20.43
CA ARG A 156 -0.55 -6.29 -20.52
C ARG A 156 0.63 -5.34 -20.57
N ASN A 157 1.65 -5.61 -19.79
CA ASN A 157 2.89 -4.83 -19.76
C ASN A 157 4.04 -5.72 -19.25
N PRO A 158 5.10 -5.97 -20.05
CA PRO A 158 6.24 -6.82 -19.67
C PRO A 158 6.99 -6.35 -18.40
N ALA A 159 6.88 -5.09 -18.03
CA ALA A 159 7.48 -4.54 -16.81
C ALA A 159 6.67 -4.84 -15.55
N TRP A 160 5.44 -5.31 -15.69
CA TRP A 160 4.56 -5.70 -14.58
C TRP A 160 4.75 -7.18 -14.22
N GLY A 161 4.28 -7.58 -13.05
CA GLY A 161 4.29 -8.98 -12.62
C GLY A 161 4.24 -9.13 -11.11
N VAL A 162 3.89 -10.31 -10.66
CA VAL A 162 3.94 -10.68 -9.25
C VAL A 162 5.40 -10.59 -8.78
N ARG A 163 5.63 -9.91 -7.66
CA ARG A 163 6.98 -9.71 -7.12
C ARG A 163 7.34 -10.81 -6.11
N SER A 164 8.63 -11.12 -6.01
CA SER A 164 9.17 -11.97 -4.96
C SER A 164 9.11 -11.22 -3.62
N LEU A 165 8.67 -11.91 -2.56
CA LEU A 165 8.65 -11.36 -1.20
C LEU A 165 10.08 -11.02 -0.74
N GLU A 166 11.04 -11.86 -1.10
CA GLU A 166 12.45 -11.68 -0.77
C GLU A 166 13.02 -10.44 -1.46
N ALA A 167 12.75 -10.25 -2.75
CA ALA A 167 13.20 -9.07 -3.48
C ALA A 167 12.60 -7.77 -2.92
N VAL A 168 11.30 -7.77 -2.59
CA VAL A 168 10.62 -6.63 -1.96
C VAL A 168 11.19 -6.36 -0.57
N THR A 169 11.49 -7.41 0.20
CA THR A 169 12.11 -7.28 1.53
C THR A 169 13.52 -6.71 1.44
N ALA A 170 14.32 -7.18 0.48
CA ALA A 170 15.68 -6.66 0.26
C ALA A 170 15.66 -5.18 -0.14
N GLU A 171 14.74 -4.79 -1.04
CA GLU A 171 14.59 -3.38 -1.44
C GLU A 171 14.17 -2.51 -0.26
N ALA A 172 13.22 -2.97 0.57
CA ALA A 172 12.80 -2.26 1.77
C ALA A 172 13.96 -2.02 2.74
N ALA A 173 14.82 -3.03 2.94
CA ALA A 173 15.98 -2.96 3.82
C ALA A 173 17.00 -1.90 3.37
N LEU A 174 17.19 -1.70 2.05
CA LEU A 174 18.05 -0.63 1.51
C LEU A 174 17.60 0.78 1.92
N HIS A 175 16.35 0.91 2.31
CA HIS A 175 15.75 2.18 2.74
C HIS A 175 15.42 2.23 4.23
N GLY A 176 16.02 1.32 5.02
CA GLY A 176 15.88 1.31 6.48
C GLY A 176 14.51 0.84 6.97
N LEU A 177 13.85 -0.02 6.20
CA LEU A 177 12.57 -0.63 6.58
C LEU A 177 12.78 -2.12 6.86
N GLU A 178 12.40 -2.58 8.02
CA GLU A 178 12.52 -3.97 8.44
C GLU A 178 11.18 -4.69 8.33
N ARG A 179 11.18 -5.88 7.72
CA ARG A 179 9.99 -6.71 7.64
C ARG A 179 9.63 -7.25 9.02
N GLU A 180 8.49 -6.83 9.54
CA GLU A 180 8.02 -7.18 10.88
C GLU A 180 7.04 -8.35 10.86
N ARG A 181 6.12 -8.36 9.87
CA ARG A 181 5.04 -9.33 9.83
C ARG A 181 4.64 -9.68 8.40
N VAL A 182 4.28 -10.94 8.19
CA VAL A 182 3.62 -11.44 6.97
C VAL A 182 2.36 -12.16 7.41
N VAL A 183 1.23 -11.81 6.81
CA VAL A 183 -0.08 -12.41 7.08
C VAL A 183 -0.62 -13.03 5.81
N ASP A 184 -0.94 -14.32 5.86
CA ASP A 184 -1.64 -14.99 4.76
C ASP A 184 -3.07 -14.45 4.65
N MET A 185 -3.45 -14.09 3.42
CA MET A 185 -4.74 -13.47 3.10
C MET A 185 -5.54 -14.36 2.14
N PRO A 186 -6.86 -14.19 2.08
CA PRO A 186 -7.67 -14.90 1.08
C PRO A 186 -7.16 -14.72 -0.35
N SER A 187 -7.46 -15.69 -1.21
CA SER A 187 -7.10 -15.70 -2.63
C SER A 187 -5.58 -15.65 -2.86
N ASN A 188 -4.81 -16.32 -2.01
CA ASN A 188 -3.36 -16.44 -2.13
C ASN A 188 -2.61 -15.08 -2.15
N ASN A 189 -3.16 -14.08 -1.46
CA ASN A 189 -2.49 -12.81 -1.22
C ASN A 189 -1.77 -12.81 0.13
N LEU A 190 -0.93 -11.81 0.34
CA LEU A 190 -0.29 -11.51 1.63
C LEU A 190 -0.58 -10.07 2.02
N THR A 191 -0.61 -9.82 3.34
CA THR A 191 -0.33 -8.50 3.90
C THR A 191 1.06 -8.53 4.51
N VAL A 192 1.93 -7.67 4.02
CA VAL A 192 3.32 -7.56 4.47
C VAL A 192 3.51 -6.24 5.19
N VAL A 193 3.95 -6.29 6.44
CA VAL A 193 4.18 -5.12 7.28
C VAL A 193 5.67 -4.91 7.46
N PHE A 194 6.13 -3.72 7.11
CA PHE A 194 7.48 -3.25 7.39
C PHE A 194 7.42 -2.13 8.41
N ARG A 195 8.42 -2.04 9.26
CA ARG A 195 8.59 -0.99 10.25
C ARG A 195 9.88 -0.23 10.02
N LYS A 196 9.83 1.08 10.17
CA LYS A 196 11.04 1.88 10.31
C LYS A 196 11.54 1.76 11.75
N PRO A 197 12.74 1.21 12.00
CA PRO A 197 13.23 1.00 13.35
C PRO A 197 13.29 2.29 14.17
N ARG A 198 13.10 2.15 15.46
CA ARG A 198 13.41 3.24 16.39
C ARG A 198 14.90 3.23 16.72
N PRO A 199 15.55 4.38 16.85
CA PRO A 199 16.91 4.41 17.34
C PRO A 199 16.98 3.73 18.72
N PRO A 200 18.08 3.04 19.03
CA PRO A 200 18.26 2.47 20.36
C PRO A 200 18.13 3.56 21.42
N VAL A 201 17.41 3.24 22.49
CA VAL A 201 17.31 4.16 23.65
C VAL A 201 18.72 4.20 24.25
N SER A 202 19.36 5.38 24.25
CA SER A 202 20.62 5.55 24.96
C SER A 202 20.39 5.22 26.43
N PRO A 203 21.23 4.37 27.05
CA PRO A 203 21.14 4.12 28.49
C PRO A 203 21.33 5.43 29.25
N PRO A 204 20.67 5.62 30.39
CA PRO A 204 20.76 6.83 31.21
C PRO A 204 22.17 7.08 31.74
#